data_ed6e0d1f2f9f7a524ee7a0aa6e66a143
#
_entry.id   ed6e0d1f2f9f7a524ee7a0aa6e66a143
#
_cell.length_a   1.000
_cell.length_b   1.000
_cell.length_c   1.000
_cell.angle_alpha   90.00
_cell.angle_beta   90.00
_cell.angle_gamma   90.00
#
_symmetry.space_group_name_H-M   'P 1'
#
loop_
_entity.id
_entity.type
_entity.pdbx_description
1 polymer ?
#
loop_
_entity_poly.entity_id
_entity_poly.type
_entity_poly.pdbx_seq_one_letter_code
_entity_poly.pdbx_strand_id
1 'polypeptide(L)'
;MAILYHYPMSPYSEKLRAAMGFSGISWQSVVVPEQPPRALLDGLIGGYRRIPVLQMGAQFYCDTRLAFEALHDGDGGAFQLDSGDEAFREWAESEIFFAVFSACSSLQVLRFLHSQVGLADAIRFVRDRMGMMKNATITPLGRKSAAIQIHRYVADLELRLASGCFLAGDSPGYLDFCCYHPLWMICHLDKAASSRWPHLVTEWVARMRALSNNEVATASPEAILESISGDDTKPLETVEAPFRRGDRVSVAPSDYARDETIGELVVLNRERIVLSRGLDSGQLIYVHFPREGFDLV
;
A
#
# COMPACT_ATOMS: atom_id res chain seq x y z
N MET A 1 14.49 3.53 -12.71
CA MET A 1 13.85 2.18 -12.72
C MET A 1 13.11 2.01 -11.41
N ALA A 2 11.86 1.55 -11.44
CA ALA A 2 11.05 1.28 -10.24
C ALA A 2 11.26 -0.17 -9.77
N ILE A 3 11.40 -0.37 -8.45
CA ILE A 3 11.46 -1.70 -7.81
C ILE A 3 10.38 -1.74 -6.74
N LEU A 4 9.50 -2.76 -6.80
CA LEU A 4 8.43 -2.93 -5.84
C LEU A 4 8.72 -4.09 -4.88
N TYR A 5 8.82 -3.78 -3.59
CA TYR A 5 8.88 -4.77 -2.52
C TYR A 5 7.46 -5.14 -2.12
N HIS A 6 7.06 -6.36 -2.40
CA HIS A 6 5.67 -6.79 -2.23
C HIS A 6 5.55 -8.30 -1.95
N TYR A 7 4.34 -8.76 -1.64
CA TYR A 7 3.99 -10.17 -1.70
C TYR A 7 2.65 -10.37 -2.44
N PRO A 8 2.45 -11.52 -3.13
CA PRO A 8 1.35 -11.72 -4.08
C PRO A 8 -0.04 -11.46 -3.51
N MET A 9 -0.32 -11.90 -2.28
CA MET A 9 -1.64 -11.79 -1.66
C MET A 9 -1.90 -10.45 -0.94
N SER A 10 -1.02 -9.46 -1.08
CA SER A 10 -1.22 -8.13 -0.50
C SER A 10 -2.17 -7.28 -1.34
N PRO A 11 -3.33 -6.84 -0.82
CA PRO A 11 -4.26 -5.99 -1.56
C PRO A 11 -3.69 -4.60 -1.86
N TYR A 12 -2.93 -4.01 -0.93
CA TYR A 12 -2.23 -2.74 -1.20
C TYR A 12 -1.13 -2.88 -2.25
N SER A 13 -0.48 -4.05 -2.34
CA SER A 13 0.46 -4.31 -3.43
C SER A 13 -0.26 -4.45 -4.76
N GLU A 14 -1.45 -5.05 -4.78
CA GLU A 14 -2.29 -5.12 -5.97
C GLU A 14 -2.69 -3.73 -6.47
N LYS A 15 -3.04 -2.82 -5.56
CA LYS A 15 -3.30 -1.41 -5.88
C LYS A 15 -2.17 -0.81 -6.73
N LEU A 16 -0.91 -0.95 -6.30
CA LEU A 16 0.24 -0.42 -7.05
C LEU A 16 0.54 -1.21 -8.32
N ARG A 17 0.40 -2.55 -8.30
CA ARG A 17 0.58 -3.37 -9.52
C ARG A 17 -0.38 -2.95 -10.63
N ALA A 18 -1.66 -2.75 -10.28
CA ALA A 18 -2.66 -2.30 -11.24
C ALA A 18 -2.34 -0.90 -11.79
N ALA A 19 -1.89 0.01 -10.94
CA ALA A 19 -1.50 1.35 -11.36
C ALA A 19 -0.28 1.36 -12.29
N MET A 20 0.78 0.64 -11.93
CA MET A 20 1.98 0.53 -12.77
C MET A 20 1.65 -0.15 -14.10
N GLY A 21 0.76 -1.15 -14.10
CA GLY A 21 0.30 -1.82 -15.31
C GLY A 21 -0.51 -0.88 -16.22
N PHE A 22 -1.40 -0.07 -15.65
CA PHE A 22 -2.14 0.95 -16.40
C PHE A 22 -1.23 1.99 -17.03
N SER A 23 -0.29 2.52 -16.26
CA SER A 23 0.63 3.57 -16.71
C SER A 23 1.76 3.05 -17.63
N GLY A 24 1.83 1.74 -17.89
CA GLY A 24 2.89 1.14 -18.70
C GLY A 24 4.29 1.31 -18.09
N ILE A 25 4.38 1.53 -16.77
CA ILE A 25 5.63 1.73 -16.08
C ILE A 25 6.41 0.42 -16.01
N SER A 26 7.64 0.44 -16.50
CA SER A 26 8.57 -0.69 -16.35
C SER A 26 9.09 -0.75 -14.91
N TRP A 27 8.92 -1.90 -14.26
CA TRP A 27 9.34 -2.12 -12.88
C TRP A 27 9.89 -3.52 -12.66
N GLN A 28 10.57 -3.72 -11.55
CA GLN A 28 11.07 -5.02 -11.11
C GLN A 28 10.44 -5.42 -9.78
N SER A 29 10.23 -6.72 -9.62
CA SER A 29 9.59 -7.32 -8.45
C SER A 29 10.63 -7.80 -7.44
N VAL A 30 10.44 -7.46 -6.16
CA VAL A 30 11.10 -8.10 -5.02
C VAL A 30 10.02 -8.70 -4.14
N VAL A 31 9.84 -10.01 -4.24
CA VAL A 31 8.90 -10.72 -3.37
C VAL A 31 9.51 -10.86 -1.98
N VAL A 32 8.86 -10.25 -0.99
CA VAL A 32 9.26 -10.32 0.41
C VAL A 32 8.35 -11.27 1.20
N PRO A 33 8.83 -11.86 2.31
CA PRO A 33 7.98 -12.63 3.21
C PRO A 33 6.75 -11.82 3.67
N GLU A 34 5.61 -12.48 3.85
CA GLU A 34 4.35 -11.87 4.29
C GLU A 34 4.46 -11.28 5.70
N GLN A 35 5.33 -11.84 6.54
CA GLN A 35 5.63 -11.36 7.89
C GLN A 35 7.15 -11.17 8.09
N PRO A 36 7.56 -10.29 8.99
CA PRO A 36 8.96 -10.16 9.39
C PRO A 36 9.54 -11.48 9.97
N PRO A 37 10.87 -11.69 9.94
CA PRO A 37 11.87 -10.74 9.43
C PRO A 37 11.94 -10.71 7.90
N ARG A 38 12.19 -9.54 7.34
CA ARG A 38 12.44 -9.29 5.92
C ARG A 38 13.85 -8.75 5.74
N ALA A 39 14.85 -9.57 6.01
CA ALA A 39 16.23 -9.16 6.22
C ALA A 39 16.75 -8.11 5.23
N LEU A 40 16.46 -8.26 3.92
CA LEU A 40 16.85 -7.30 2.90
C LEU A 40 16.15 -5.94 3.11
N LEU A 41 14.82 -5.94 3.20
CA LEU A 41 14.03 -4.72 3.31
C LEU A 41 14.24 -4.03 4.66
N ASP A 42 14.28 -4.81 5.75
CA ASP A 42 14.50 -4.29 7.11
C ASP A 42 15.89 -3.64 7.21
N GLY A 43 16.91 -4.19 6.55
CA GLY A 43 18.25 -3.60 6.45
C GLY A 43 18.24 -2.25 5.72
N LEU A 44 17.42 -2.12 4.67
CA LEU A 44 17.26 -0.87 3.91
C LEU A 44 16.46 0.17 4.73
N ILE A 45 15.18 -0.07 4.94
CA ILE A 45 14.26 0.96 5.44
C ILE A 45 14.05 0.94 6.97
N GLY A 46 14.61 -0.02 7.70
CA GLY A 46 14.43 -0.14 9.14
C GLY A 46 13.13 -0.85 9.54
N GLY A 47 12.48 -0.38 10.60
CA GLY A 47 11.36 -1.10 11.23
C GLY A 47 10.02 -1.04 10.50
N TYR A 48 9.83 -0.18 9.51
CA TYR A 48 8.56 -0.07 8.78
C TYR A 48 8.16 -1.41 8.17
N ARG A 49 7.03 -1.95 8.58
CA ARG A 49 6.64 -3.32 8.24
C ARG A 49 5.47 -3.45 7.27
N ARG A 50 4.80 -2.36 6.90
CA ARG A 50 3.71 -2.41 5.92
C ARG A 50 4.27 -2.63 4.51
N ILE A 51 3.51 -3.31 3.68
CA ILE A 51 3.82 -3.62 2.30
C ILE A 51 2.65 -3.15 1.43
N PRO A 52 2.94 -2.57 0.26
CA PRO A 52 4.21 -2.50 -0.47
C PRO A 52 5.13 -1.35 -0.06
N VAL A 53 6.40 -1.45 -0.50
CA VAL A 53 7.36 -0.34 -0.52
C VAL A 53 7.86 -0.19 -1.95
N LEU A 54 7.88 1.04 -2.46
CA LEU A 54 8.42 1.37 -3.77
C LEU A 54 9.83 1.94 -3.62
N GLN A 55 10.77 1.45 -4.43
CA GLN A 55 12.11 2.03 -4.57
C GLN A 55 12.26 2.67 -5.94
N MET A 56 12.78 3.89 -5.99
CA MET A 56 13.22 4.58 -7.20
C MET A 56 14.62 5.17 -6.93
N GLY A 57 15.65 4.51 -7.43
CA GLY A 57 17.02 4.88 -7.08
C GLY A 57 17.30 4.72 -5.58
N ALA A 58 17.79 5.76 -4.94
CA ALA A 58 18.03 5.83 -3.50
C ALA A 58 16.78 6.24 -2.69
N GLN A 59 15.64 6.48 -3.33
CA GLN A 59 14.39 6.92 -2.71
C GLN A 59 13.48 5.72 -2.44
N PHE A 60 13.01 5.56 -1.19
CA PHE A 60 12.11 4.51 -0.75
C PHE A 60 10.79 5.10 -0.23
N TYR A 61 9.69 4.76 -0.83
CA TYR A 61 8.37 5.30 -0.52
C TYR A 61 7.56 4.29 0.31
N CYS A 62 7.34 4.63 1.57
CA CYS A 62 6.62 3.81 2.56
C CYS A 62 5.20 4.34 2.71
N ASP A 63 4.37 4.07 1.80
CA ASP A 63 2.91 4.24 1.71
C ASP A 63 2.50 4.25 0.23
N THR A 64 1.30 3.75 -0.04
CA THR A 64 0.84 3.66 -1.44
C THR A 64 0.52 5.00 -2.06
N ARG A 65 0.12 6.02 -1.27
CA ARG A 65 -0.13 7.38 -1.78
C ARG A 65 1.17 7.99 -2.29
N LEU A 66 2.22 8.00 -1.46
CA LEU A 66 3.52 8.53 -1.88
C LEU A 66 4.14 7.74 -3.03
N ALA A 67 3.95 6.41 -3.05
CA ALA A 67 4.39 5.57 -4.16
C ALA A 67 3.68 5.96 -5.46
N PHE A 68 2.38 6.23 -5.41
CA PHE A 68 1.62 6.75 -6.56
C PHE A 68 2.15 8.10 -7.03
N GLU A 69 2.32 9.05 -6.12
CA GLU A 69 2.86 10.39 -6.42
C GLU A 69 4.22 10.27 -7.10
N ALA A 70 5.12 9.44 -6.57
CA ALA A 70 6.45 9.24 -7.13
C ALA A 70 6.45 8.59 -8.53
N LEU A 71 5.53 7.65 -8.79
CA LEU A 71 5.40 7.00 -10.09
C LEU A 71 4.89 7.96 -11.19
N HIS A 72 4.20 9.02 -10.81
CA HIS A 72 3.53 9.95 -11.71
C HIS A 72 4.02 11.39 -11.53
N ASP A 73 5.21 11.56 -10.93
CA ASP A 73 5.85 12.87 -10.75
C ASP A 73 6.08 13.50 -12.14
N GLY A 74 5.26 14.51 -12.46
CA GLY A 74 5.19 15.14 -13.78
C GLY A 74 3.81 15.14 -14.45
N ASP A 75 2.88 14.27 -14.05
CA ASP A 75 1.52 14.21 -14.61
C ASP A 75 0.53 15.18 -13.93
N GLY A 76 1.02 16.31 -13.44
CA GLY A 76 0.37 17.41 -12.74
C GLY A 76 -1.16 17.38 -12.69
N GLY A 77 -1.74 16.68 -11.71
CA GLY A 77 -3.18 16.67 -11.46
C GLY A 77 -3.89 15.33 -11.53
N ALA A 78 -3.24 14.26 -12.01
CA ALA A 78 -3.85 12.93 -12.13
C ALA A 78 -4.29 12.30 -10.77
N PHE A 79 -3.92 12.91 -9.66
CA PHE A 79 -4.16 12.41 -8.31
C PHE A 79 -4.95 13.36 -7.39
N GLN A 80 -5.40 14.50 -7.91
CA GLN A 80 -6.24 15.40 -7.13
C GLN A 80 -7.67 14.86 -7.11
N LEU A 81 -8.14 14.53 -5.91
CA LEU A 81 -9.53 14.17 -5.65
C LEU A 81 -10.28 15.39 -5.13
N ASP A 82 -11.56 15.51 -5.47
CA ASP A 82 -12.43 16.44 -4.76
C ASP A 82 -12.71 15.95 -3.33
N SER A 83 -13.35 16.76 -2.50
CA SER A 83 -13.61 16.41 -1.10
C SER A 83 -14.52 15.19 -0.92
N GLY A 84 -15.41 14.93 -1.87
CA GLY A 84 -16.30 13.77 -1.84
C GLY A 84 -15.58 12.48 -2.22
N ASP A 85 -14.71 12.54 -3.19
CA ASP A 85 -13.87 11.43 -3.63
C ASP A 85 -12.78 11.13 -2.59
N GLU A 86 -12.21 12.15 -1.95
CA GLU A 86 -11.26 11.94 -0.85
C GLU A 86 -11.90 11.21 0.34
N ALA A 87 -13.10 11.60 0.76
CA ALA A 87 -13.84 10.90 1.82
C ALA A 87 -14.20 9.46 1.42
N PHE A 88 -14.54 9.22 0.15
CA PHE A 88 -14.83 7.88 -0.34
C PHE A 88 -13.58 7.00 -0.40
N ARG A 89 -12.45 7.55 -0.83
CA ARG A 89 -11.12 6.91 -0.78
C ARG A 89 -10.78 6.51 0.65
N GLU A 90 -10.86 7.45 1.59
CA GLU A 90 -10.54 7.22 2.99
C GLU A 90 -11.42 6.10 3.58
N TRP A 91 -12.71 6.10 3.28
CA TRP A 91 -13.62 5.04 3.68
C TRP A 91 -13.22 3.68 3.11
N ALA A 92 -12.85 3.61 1.83
CA ALA A 92 -12.40 2.39 1.17
C ALA A 92 -11.12 1.82 1.79
N GLU A 93 -10.12 2.68 2.04
CA GLU A 93 -8.80 2.28 2.53
C GLU A 93 -8.73 2.05 4.04
N SER A 94 -9.70 2.55 4.80
CA SER A 94 -9.79 2.36 6.24
C SER A 94 -10.88 1.35 6.61
N GLU A 95 -12.12 1.79 6.79
CA GLU A 95 -13.21 0.96 7.33
C GLU A 95 -13.54 -0.24 6.45
N ILE A 96 -13.66 -0.05 5.13
CA ILE A 96 -14.02 -1.12 4.20
C ILE A 96 -12.91 -2.16 4.12
N PHE A 97 -11.65 -1.73 4.07
CA PHE A 97 -10.52 -2.65 4.09
C PHE A 97 -10.55 -3.59 5.31
N PHE A 98 -10.76 -3.07 6.51
CA PHE A 98 -10.87 -3.89 7.71
C PHE A 98 -12.19 -4.69 7.78
N ALA A 99 -13.27 -4.13 7.25
CA ALA A 99 -14.57 -4.82 7.17
C ALA A 99 -14.47 -6.10 6.32
N VAL A 100 -13.63 -6.15 5.29
CA VAL A 100 -13.40 -7.34 4.46
C VAL A 100 -13.01 -8.55 5.32
N PHE A 101 -12.06 -8.38 6.21
CA PHE A 101 -11.60 -9.47 7.09
C PHE A 101 -12.62 -9.80 8.19
N SER A 102 -13.29 -8.77 8.72
CA SER A 102 -14.32 -8.95 9.76
C SER A 102 -15.58 -9.66 9.25
N ALA A 103 -15.95 -9.46 7.99
CA ALA A 103 -17.11 -10.10 7.36
C ALA A 103 -16.88 -11.58 7.04
N CYS A 104 -15.61 -11.97 6.79
CA CYS A 104 -15.26 -13.35 6.48
C CYS A 104 -15.25 -14.24 7.72
N SER A 105 -15.56 -15.53 7.55
CA SER A 105 -15.34 -16.50 8.61
C SER A 105 -13.86 -16.82 8.78
N SER A 106 -13.45 -17.15 10.01
CA SER A 106 -12.07 -17.58 10.27
C SER A 106 -11.64 -18.76 9.38
N LEU A 107 -12.59 -19.64 9.02
CA LEU A 107 -12.32 -20.78 8.15
C LEU A 107 -12.05 -20.33 6.70
N GLN A 108 -12.75 -19.32 6.18
CA GLN A 108 -12.49 -18.76 4.85
C GLN A 108 -11.10 -18.14 4.80
N VAL A 109 -10.76 -17.31 5.78
CA VAL A 109 -9.44 -16.69 5.90
C VAL A 109 -8.34 -17.77 6.00
N LEU A 110 -8.52 -18.77 6.87
CA LEU A 110 -7.53 -19.84 7.05
C LEU A 110 -7.35 -20.68 5.77
N ARG A 111 -8.44 -21.02 5.07
CA ARG A 111 -8.37 -21.75 3.80
C ARG A 111 -7.63 -20.96 2.73
N PHE A 112 -7.91 -19.67 2.62
CA PHE A 112 -7.21 -18.78 1.70
C PHE A 112 -5.71 -18.76 2.04
N LEU A 113 -5.34 -18.44 3.26
CA LEU A 113 -3.94 -18.38 3.68
C LEU A 113 -3.22 -19.73 3.48
N HIS A 114 -3.86 -20.84 3.86
CA HIS A 114 -3.30 -22.16 3.64
C HIS A 114 -3.02 -22.45 2.16
N SER A 115 -3.90 -22.02 1.26
CA SER A 115 -3.69 -22.17 -0.19
C SER A 115 -2.55 -21.33 -0.76
N GLN A 116 -2.18 -20.24 -0.08
CA GLN A 116 -1.13 -19.32 -0.53
C GLN A 116 0.26 -19.70 0.03
N VAL A 117 0.33 -20.02 1.33
CA VAL A 117 1.60 -20.13 2.05
C VAL A 117 1.74 -21.45 2.83
N GLY A 118 0.76 -22.33 2.80
CA GLY A 118 0.72 -23.54 3.61
C GLY A 118 0.28 -23.29 5.05
N LEU A 119 0.02 -24.38 5.81
CA LEU A 119 -0.64 -24.29 7.12
C LEU A 119 0.25 -23.61 8.18
N ALA A 120 1.53 -23.95 8.23
CA ALA A 120 2.44 -23.41 9.24
C ALA A 120 2.60 -21.87 9.10
N ASP A 121 2.81 -21.42 7.87
CA ASP A 121 2.98 -19.99 7.60
C ASP A 121 1.65 -19.24 7.67
N ALA A 122 0.52 -19.87 7.37
CA ALA A 122 -0.81 -19.31 7.63
C ALA A 122 -1.04 -19.02 9.12
N ILE A 123 -0.66 -19.95 10.01
CA ILE A 123 -0.75 -19.73 11.46
C ILE A 123 0.18 -18.61 11.91
N ARG A 124 1.42 -18.58 11.41
CA ARG A 124 2.37 -17.50 11.71
C ARG A 124 1.83 -16.15 11.26
N PHE A 125 1.28 -16.08 10.04
CA PHE A 125 0.66 -14.89 9.47
C PHE A 125 -0.47 -14.35 10.36
N VAL A 126 -1.41 -15.21 10.76
CA VAL A 126 -2.52 -14.80 11.64
C VAL A 126 -2.01 -14.27 12.97
N ARG A 127 -1.04 -14.96 13.61
CA ARG A 127 -0.44 -14.49 14.87
C ARG A 127 0.26 -13.16 14.71
N ASP A 128 0.98 -12.97 13.62
CA ASP A 128 1.64 -11.71 13.28
C ASP A 128 0.63 -10.57 13.13
N ARG A 129 -0.45 -10.79 12.38
CA ARG A 129 -1.52 -9.78 12.20
C ARG A 129 -2.24 -9.44 13.49
N MET A 130 -2.46 -10.42 14.38
CA MET A 130 -2.96 -10.16 15.72
C MET A 130 -1.97 -9.31 16.54
N GLY A 131 -0.67 -9.54 16.39
CA GLY A 131 0.37 -8.71 17.00
C GLY A 131 0.34 -7.26 16.50
N MET A 132 0.19 -7.05 15.20
CA MET A 132 0.06 -5.71 14.59
C MET A 132 -1.14 -4.92 15.14
N MET A 133 -2.22 -5.61 15.50
CA MET A 133 -3.45 -4.98 16.01
C MET A 133 -3.40 -4.71 17.52
N LYS A 134 -2.39 -5.20 18.24
CA LYS A 134 -2.33 -5.08 19.71
C LYS A 134 -2.32 -3.64 20.21
N ASN A 135 -1.66 -2.74 19.46
CA ASN A 135 -1.56 -1.30 19.77
C ASN A 135 -2.29 -0.46 18.72
N ALA A 136 -3.22 -1.06 17.97
CA ALA A 136 -3.98 -0.34 16.95
C ALA A 136 -5.03 0.59 17.60
N THR A 137 -5.21 1.74 17.00
CA THR A 137 -6.30 2.68 17.36
C THR A 137 -7.61 2.33 16.66
N ILE A 138 -7.55 1.40 15.70
CA ILE A 138 -8.70 0.95 14.91
C ILE A 138 -9.47 -0.12 15.68
N THR A 139 -10.81 0.04 15.77
CA THR A 139 -11.69 -0.97 16.34
C THR A 139 -12.37 -1.78 15.23
N PRO A 140 -12.09 -3.08 15.08
CA PRO A 140 -12.74 -3.91 14.07
C PRO A 140 -14.24 -3.98 14.25
N LEU A 141 -14.99 -3.93 13.15
CA LEU A 141 -16.44 -4.11 13.16
C LEU A 141 -16.81 -5.56 13.46
N GLY A 142 -17.97 -5.74 14.11
CA GLY A 142 -18.58 -7.07 14.20
C GLY A 142 -19.00 -7.59 12.81
N ARG A 143 -19.01 -8.91 12.62
CA ARG A 143 -19.24 -9.57 11.34
C ARG A 143 -20.48 -9.08 10.58
N LYS A 144 -21.62 -8.90 11.27
CA LYS A 144 -22.86 -8.42 10.65
C LYS A 144 -22.74 -6.98 10.17
N SER A 145 -22.18 -6.10 11.02
CA SER A 145 -21.95 -4.68 10.68
C SER A 145 -20.97 -4.55 9.52
N ALA A 146 -19.89 -5.33 9.52
CA ALA A 146 -18.94 -5.37 8.43
C ALA A 146 -19.57 -5.79 7.09
N ALA A 147 -20.43 -6.81 7.08
CA ALA A 147 -21.16 -7.24 5.90
C ALA A 147 -22.11 -6.15 5.38
N ILE A 148 -22.78 -5.41 6.27
CA ILE A 148 -23.65 -4.28 5.91
C ILE A 148 -22.81 -3.16 5.28
N GLN A 149 -21.65 -2.82 5.85
CA GLN A 149 -20.77 -1.79 5.30
C GLN A 149 -20.24 -2.15 3.90
N ILE A 150 -19.85 -3.41 3.69
CA ILE A 150 -19.41 -3.89 2.37
C ILE A 150 -20.57 -3.79 1.36
N HIS A 151 -21.78 -4.18 1.76
CA HIS A 151 -22.95 -4.09 0.88
C HIS A 151 -23.26 -2.63 0.48
N ARG A 152 -23.21 -1.71 1.44
CA ARG A 152 -23.36 -0.28 1.20
C ARG A 152 -22.27 0.24 0.26
N TYR A 153 -21.01 -0.14 0.50
CA TYR A 153 -19.88 0.25 -0.33
C TYR A 153 -20.07 -0.20 -1.79
N VAL A 154 -20.50 -1.45 -2.01
CA VAL A 154 -20.78 -1.97 -3.36
C VAL A 154 -21.93 -1.22 -4.04
N ALA A 155 -22.97 -0.84 -3.30
CA ALA A 155 -24.08 -0.05 -3.82
C ALA A 155 -23.64 1.38 -4.21
N ASP A 156 -22.81 2.02 -3.39
CA ASP A 156 -22.27 3.35 -3.69
C ASP A 156 -21.32 3.32 -4.90
N LEU A 157 -20.54 2.25 -5.06
CA LEU A 157 -19.72 2.03 -6.27
C LEU A 157 -20.60 1.88 -7.53
N GLU A 158 -21.70 1.14 -7.46
CA GLU A 158 -22.63 1.00 -8.60
C GLU A 158 -23.16 2.36 -9.05
N LEU A 159 -23.56 3.21 -8.10
CA LEU A 159 -24.06 4.54 -8.40
C LEU A 159 -22.99 5.42 -9.08
N ARG A 160 -21.76 5.35 -8.61
CA ARG A 160 -20.63 6.12 -9.18
C ARG A 160 -20.23 5.62 -10.57
N LEU A 161 -20.33 4.32 -10.82
CA LEU A 161 -20.02 3.68 -12.11
C LEU A 161 -21.14 3.85 -13.15
N ALA A 162 -22.28 4.42 -12.78
CA ALA A 162 -23.39 4.63 -13.74
C ALA A 162 -23.06 5.60 -14.87
N SER A 163 -22.04 6.45 -14.71
CA SER A 163 -21.65 7.48 -15.68
C SER A 163 -20.39 7.16 -16.49
N GLY A 164 -19.71 6.03 -16.24
CA GLY A 164 -18.45 5.71 -16.92
C GLY A 164 -17.98 4.28 -16.72
N CYS A 165 -16.93 3.91 -17.43
CA CYS A 165 -16.29 2.61 -17.28
C CYS A 165 -15.48 2.49 -15.99
N PHE A 166 -15.03 3.63 -15.45
CA PHE A 166 -14.24 3.76 -14.22
C PHE A 166 -14.83 4.88 -13.36
N LEU A 167 -14.41 4.95 -12.10
CA LEU A 167 -14.84 6.01 -11.19
C LEU A 167 -14.41 7.40 -11.66
N ALA A 168 -13.27 7.47 -12.36
CA ALA A 168 -12.75 8.69 -12.97
C ALA A 168 -13.28 8.93 -14.41
N GLY A 169 -14.23 8.12 -14.93
CA GLY A 169 -14.82 8.26 -16.26
C GLY A 169 -14.40 7.16 -17.22
N ASP A 170 -13.78 7.52 -18.36
CA ASP A 170 -13.42 6.56 -19.42
C ASP A 170 -12.10 5.83 -19.16
N SER A 171 -11.26 6.36 -18.27
CA SER A 171 -9.97 5.78 -17.86
C SER A 171 -9.88 5.69 -16.34
N PRO A 172 -9.13 4.70 -15.79
CA PRO A 172 -8.97 4.60 -14.36
C PRO A 172 -8.17 5.79 -13.81
N GLY A 173 -8.62 6.34 -12.69
CA GLY A 173 -7.94 7.35 -11.92
C GLY A 173 -7.47 6.83 -10.56
N TYR A 174 -6.87 7.71 -9.74
CA TYR A 174 -6.36 7.35 -8.42
C TYR A 174 -7.44 6.72 -7.54
N LEU A 175 -8.67 7.25 -7.58
CA LEU A 175 -9.81 6.72 -6.83
C LEU A 175 -10.11 5.26 -7.18
N ASP A 176 -10.03 4.89 -8.47
CA ASP A 176 -10.27 3.52 -8.92
C ASP A 176 -9.32 2.53 -8.24
N PHE A 177 -8.03 2.84 -8.21
CA PHE A 177 -7.04 1.98 -7.58
C PHE A 177 -7.25 1.87 -6.07
N CYS A 178 -7.62 2.96 -5.41
CA CYS A 178 -7.91 2.98 -3.97
C CYS A 178 -9.17 2.18 -3.63
N CYS A 179 -10.19 2.22 -4.47
CA CYS A 179 -11.45 1.53 -4.24
C CYS A 179 -11.44 0.06 -4.69
N TYR A 180 -10.53 -0.32 -5.59
CA TYR A 180 -10.46 -1.67 -6.14
C TYR A 180 -9.92 -2.70 -5.15
N HIS A 181 -8.84 -2.40 -4.43
CA HIS A 181 -8.09 -3.41 -3.67
C HIS A 181 -8.89 -4.10 -2.55
N PRO A 182 -9.87 -3.48 -1.85
CA PRO A 182 -10.73 -4.20 -0.91
C PRO A 182 -11.60 -5.26 -1.60
N LEU A 183 -12.17 -4.94 -2.77
CA LEU A 183 -13.00 -5.89 -3.52
C LEU A 183 -12.16 -7.01 -4.13
N TRP A 184 -10.95 -6.71 -4.60
CA TRP A 184 -9.99 -7.73 -5.01
C TRP A 184 -9.74 -8.75 -3.89
N MET A 185 -9.55 -8.29 -2.65
CA MET A 185 -9.35 -9.15 -1.51
C MET A 185 -10.60 -9.99 -1.18
N ILE A 186 -11.80 -9.41 -1.29
CA ILE A 186 -13.05 -10.16 -1.13
C ILE A 186 -13.12 -11.32 -2.14
N CYS A 187 -12.79 -11.09 -3.41
CA CYS A 187 -12.78 -12.12 -4.44
C CYS A 187 -11.82 -13.29 -4.14
N HIS A 188 -10.76 -13.04 -3.38
CA HIS A 188 -9.81 -14.07 -2.98
C HIS A 188 -10.29 -14.86 -1.76
N LEU A 189 -10.94 -14.19 -0.81
CA LEU A 189 -11.50 -14.80 0.40
C LEU A 189 -12.81 -15.55 0.15
N ASP A 190 -13.64 -15.06 -0.75
CA ASP A 190 -14.92 -15.65 -1.19
C ASP A 190 -15.05 -15.55 -2.72
N LYS A 191 -14.68 -16.62 -3.41
CA LYS A 191 -14.72 -16.68 -4.88
C LYS A 191 -16.13 -16.46 -5.47
N ALA A 192 -17.19 -16.67 -4.70
CA ALA A 192 -18.56 -16.44 -5.13
C ALA A 192 -19.06 -15.02 -4.81
N ALA A 193 -18.25 -14.17 -4.17
CA ALA A 193 -18.70 -12.84 -3.76
C ALA A 193 -19.12 -11.98 -4.95
N SER A 194 -18.30 -11.93 -5.99
CA SER A 194 -18.54 -11.10 -7.18
C SER A 194 -19.82 -11.47 -7.93
N SER A 195 -20.27 -12.73 -7.87
CA SER A 195 -21.52 -13.16 -8.52
C SER A 195 -22.79 -12.57 -7.86
N ARG A 196 -22.64 -11.97 -6.69
CA ARG A 196 -23.71 -11.31 -5.93
C ARG A 196 -23.69 -9.80 -6.06
N TRP A 197 -22.70 -9.25 -6.77
CA TRP A 197 -22.56 -7.82 -6.98
C TRP A 197 -23.33 -7.34 -8.20
N PRO A 198 -23.69 -6.05 -8.26
CA PRO A 198 -24.22 -5.43 -9.46
C PRO A 198 -23.30 -5.60 -10.65
N HIS A 199 -23.87 -5.64 -11.85
CA HIS A 199 -23.13 -5.88 -13.08
C HIS A 199 -22.01 -4.87 -13.31
N LEU A 200 -22.29 -3.56 -13.10
CA LEU A 200 -21.31 -2.50 -13.30
C LEU A 200 -20.07 -2.68 -12.40
N VAL A 201 -20.28 -3.04 -11.13
CA VAL A 201 -19.19 -3.29 -10.18
C VAL A 201 -18.39 -4.53 -10.58
N THR A 202 -19.07 -5.61 -10.99
CA THR A 202 -18.40 -6.85 -11.41
C THR A 202 -17.52 -6.62 -12.64
N GLU A 203 -18.00 -5.89 -13.63
CA GLU A 203 -17.26 -5.55 -14.84
C GLU A 203 -16.09 -4.61 -14.54
N TRP A 204 -16.29 -3.61 -13.68
CA TRP A 204 -15.24 -2.70 -13.25
C TRP A 204 -14.12 -3.45 -12.53
N VAL A 205 -14.45 -4.34 -11.59
CA VAL A 205 -13.44 -5.17 -10.90
C VAL A 205 -12.67 -6.03 -11.90
N ALA A 206 -13.33 -6.58 -12.93
CA ALA A 206 -12.66 -7.35 -13.96
C ALA A 206 -11.70 -6.49 -14.81
N ARG A 207 -12.10 -5.26 -15.18
CA ARG A 207 -11.24 -4.30 -15.87
C ARG A 207 -10.02 -3.93 -15.02
N MET A 208 -10.23 -3.56 -13.76
CA MET A 208 -9.14 -3.22 -12.85
C MET A 208 -8.16 -4.39 -12.66
N ARG A 209 -8.67 -5.61 -12.52
CA ARG A 209 -7.83 -6.81 -12.39
C ARG A 209 -6.95 -7.05 -13.62
N ALA A 210 -7.46 -6.74 -14.82
CA ALA A 210 -6.70 -6.93 -16.06
C ALA A 210 -5.46 -6.02 -16.12
N LEU A 211 -5.45 -4.90 -15.41
CA LEU A 211 -4.34 -3.94 -15.40
C LEU A 211 -3.07 -4.50 -14.72
N SER A 212 -3.20 -5.40 -13.74
CA SER A 212 -2.07 -5.97 -13.00
C SER A 212 -1.45 -7.23 -13.61
N ASN A 213 -1.96 -7.72 -14.76
CA ASN A 213 -1.56 -8.99 -15.38
C ASN A 213 -0.33 -8.84 -16.29
N ASN A 214 0.71 -8.14 -15.86
CA ASN A 214 1.95 -7.99 -16.61
C ASN A 214 3.03 -8.94 -16.09
N GLU A 215 3.79 -9.55 -17.01
CA GLU A 215 5.02 -10.25 -16.65
C GLU A 215 6.06 -9.24 -16.17
N VAL A 216 6.64 -9.49 -14.99
CA VAL A 216 7.57 -8.58 -14.35
C VAL A 216 8.84 -9.33 -13.96
N ALA A 217 9.98 -8.79 -14.33
CA ALA A 217 11.27 -9.33 -13.96
C ALA A 217 11.52 -9.23 -12.45
N THR A 218 12.19 -10.23 -11.87
CA THR A 218 12.63 -10.18 -10.48
C THR A 218 13.92 -9.37 -10.38
N ALA A 219 13.97 -8.41 -9.45
CA ALA A 219 15.20 -7.69 -9.16
C ALA A 219 16.20 -8.58 -8.40
N SER A 220 17.45 -8.58 -8.82
CA SER A 220 18.54 -9.19 -8.05
C SER A 220 19.03 -8.24 -6.95
N PRO A 221 19.70 -8.77 -5.89
CA PRO A 221 20.34 -7.91 -4.87
C PRO A 221 21.32 -6.90 -5.47
N GLU A 222 22.05 -7.30 -6.52
CA GLU A 222 22.99 -6.43 -7.22
C GLU A 222 22.26 -5.29 -7.94
N ALA A 223 21.15 -5.58 -8.64
CA ALA A 223 20.33 -4.57 -9.32
C ALA A 223 19.74 -3.54 -8.34
N ILE A 224 19.37 -3.98 -7.13
CA ILE A 224 18.88 -3.11 -6.06
C ILE A 224 19.98 -2.13 -5.63
N LEU A 225 21.18 -2.63 -5.35
CA LEU A 225 22.33 -1.81 -4.92
C LEU A 225 22.83 -0.90 -6.04
N GLU A 226 22.85 -1.38 -7.27
CA GLU A 226 23.20 -0.59 -8.46
C GLU A 226 22.21 0.57 -8.65
N SER A 227 20.92 0.34 -8.48
CA SER A 227 19.89 1.38 -8.53
C SER A 227 20.14 2.48 -7.49
N ILE A 228 20.56 2.12 -6.27
CA ILE A 228 20.91 3.09 -5.22
C ILE A 228 22.17 3.87 -5.60
N SER A 229 23.20 3.19 -6.08
CA SER A 229 24.50 3.81 -6.44
C SER A 229 24.39 4.78 -7.61
N GLY A 230 23.45 4.57 -8.50
CA GLY A 230 23.22 5.42 -9.68
C GLY A 230 22.38 6.67 -9.41
N ASP A 231 21.92 6.88 -8.17
CA ASP A 231 21.05 8.00 -7.81
C ASP A 231 21.74 8.96 -6.82
N ASP A 232 22.16 10.11 -7.32
CA ASP A 232 22.71 11.21 -6.51
C ASP A 232 21.65 12.23 -6.05
N THR A 233 20.36 11.96 -6.31
CA THR A 233 19.26 12.87 -5.99
C THR A 233 19.09 12.97 -4.48
N LYS A 234 19.16 14.21 -3.96
CA LYS A 234 18.96 14.49 -2.53
C LYS A 234 17.69 15.33 -2.34
N PRO A 235 16.78 14.95 -1.44
CA PRO A 235 15.66 15.80 -1.09
C PRO A 235 16.15 17.13 -0.50
N LEU A 236 15.70 18.25 -1.07
CA LEU A 236 16.16 19.60 -0.72
C LEU A 236 15.10 20.44 0.02
N GLU A 237 13.96 19.87 0.31
CA GLU A 237 12.84 20.54 0.96
C GLU A 237 13.13 20.93 2.41
N THR A 238 12.28 21.77 2.98
CA THR A 238 12.47 22.36 4.31
C THR A 238 12.11 21.39 5.43
N VAL A 239 12.69 21.63 6.61
CA VAL A 239 12.28 21.02 7.87
C VAL A 239 11.56 22.05 8.71
N GLU A 240 10.28 21.78 9.05
CA GLU A 240 9.46 22.66 9.89
C GLU A 240 9.86 22.55 11.39
N ALA A 241 9.79 23.68 12.08
CA ALA A 241 10.01 23.73 13.52
C ALA A 241 9.00 22.82 14.27
N PRO A 242 9.37 22.24 15.43
CA PRO A 242 10.58 22.54 16.19
C PRO A 242 11.83 21.77 15.78
N PHE A 243 11.72 20.88 14.80
CA PHE A 243 12.81 20.01 14.34
C PHE A 243 13.83 20.75 13.45
N ARG A 244 14.99 20.15 13.30
CA ARG A 244 16.06 20.61 12.42
C ARG A 244 16.53 19.50 11.50
N ARG A 245 17.03 19.86 10.34
CA ARG A 245 17.68 18.89 9.42
C ARG A 245 18.89 18.25 10.13
N GLY A 246 18.96 16.91 10.08
CA GLY A 246 19.99 16.11 10.76
C GLY A 246 19.60 15.63 12.14
N ASP A 247 18.47 16.07 12.70
CA ASP A 247 17.98 15.52 13.96
C ASP A 247 17.74 14.01 13.81
N ARG A 248 18.20 13.23 14.80
CA ARG A 248 17.92 11.80 14.84
C ARG A 248 16.54 11.57 15.44
N VAL A 249 15.65 11.04 14.63
CA VAL A 249 14.23 10.87 14.97
C VAL A 249 13.75 9.46 14.64
N SER A 250 12.57 9.10 15.17
CA SER A 250 11.83 7.91 14.76
C SER A 250 10.50 8.29 14.11
N VAL A 251 10.10 7.50 13.10
CA VAL A 251 8.82 7.64 12.39
C VAL A 251 8.08 6.32 12.46
N ALA A 252 6.81 6.35 12.87
CA ALA A 252 5.95 5.17 12.93
C ALA A 252 4.53 5.50 12.45
N PRO A 253 3.77 4.53 11.89
CA PRO A 253 2.33 4.71 11.65
C PRO A 253 1.58 4.98 12.95
N SER A 254 0.55 5.86 12.91
CA SER A 254 -0.23 6.23 14.09
C SER A 254 -1.40 5.31 14.41
N ASP A 255 -1.82 4.47 13.44
CA ASP A 255 -3.01 3.64 13.49
C ASP A 255 -2.76 2.18 13.90
N TYR A 256 -2.01 1.38 13.11
CA TYR A 256 -1.65 -0.02 13.40
C TYR A 256 -0.25 -0.33 12.83
N ALA A 257 0.36 -1.47 13.21
CA ALA A 257 1.71 -1.84 12.81
C ALA A 257 2.71 -0.71 13.06
N ARG A 258 2.74 -0.22 14.29
CA ARG A 258 3.45 0.98 14.76
C ARG A 258 4.94 0.72 15.01
N ASP A 259 5.56 -0.09 14.16
CA ASP A 259 6.99 -0.36 14.21
C ASP A 259 7.76 0.86 13.67
N GLU A 260 8.79 1.29 14.40
CA GLU A 260 9.50 2.53 14.16
C GLU A 260 10.61 2.38 13.12
N THR A 261 10.75 3.39 12.25
CA THR A 261 11.94 3.59 11.44
C THR A 261 12.76 4.74 12.01
N ILE A 262 14.02 4.48 12.30
CA ILE A 262 14.96 5.47 12.85
C ILE A 262 15.88 5.96 11.74
N GLY A 263 16.09 7.27 11.67
CA GLY A 263 16.99 7.91 10.72
C GLY A 263 17.28 9.36 11.06
N GLU A 264 18.03 10.04 10.19
CA GLU A 264 18.28 11.48 10.29
C GLU A 264 17.23 12.23 9.48
N LEU A 265 16.60 13.24 10.07
CA LEU A 265 15.55 14.01 9.43
C LEU A 265 16.10 14.87 8.29
N VAL A 266 15.57 14.68 7.10
CA VAL A 266 15.98 15.42 5.89
C VAL A 266 14.89 16.40 5.44
N VAL A 267 13.64 15.96 5.48
CA VAL A 267 12.46 16.77 5.13
C VAL A 267 11.38 16.59 6.19
N LEU A 268 10.76 17.68 6.57
CA LEU A 268 9.53 17.69 7.34
C LEU A 268 8.70 18.89 6.88
N ASN A 269 7.58 18.60 6.23
CA ASN A 269 6.62 19.59 5.80
C ASN A 269 5.19 19.07 6.00
N ARG A 270 4.18 19.79 5.49
CA ARG A 270 2.76 19.40 5.62
C ARG A 270 2.38 18.14 4.87
N GLU A 271 3.19 17.70 3.92
CA GLU A 271 2.88 16.60 3.01
C GLU A 271 3.64 15.33 3.39
N ARG A 272 4.92 15.45 3.78
CA ARG A 272 5.79 14.29 3.99
C ARG A 272 6.88 14.47 5.05
N ILE A 273 7.38 13.33 5.51
CA ILE A 273 8.56 13.16 6.35
C ILE A 273 9.58 12.38 5.54
N VAL A 274 10.82 12.81 5.48
CA VAL A 274 11.90 12.05 4.83
C VAL A 274 13.05 11.87 5.81
N LEU A 275 13.45 10.61 5.98
CA LEU A 275 14.62 10.24 6.77
C LEU A 275 15.77 9.80 5.85
N SER A 276 17.00 10.19 6.13
CA SER A 276 18.18 9.57 5.55
C SER A 276 18.68 8.42 6.43
N ARG A 277 19.16 7.37 5.79
CA ARG A 277 19.76 6.19 6.44
C ARG A 277 21.01 5.78 5.68
N GLY A 278 22.11 5.59 6.44
CA GLY A 278 23.34 5.01 5.89
C GLY A 278 23.24 3.49 5.84
N LEU A 279 23.67 2.89 4.75
CA LEU A 279 23.82 1.45 4.58
C LEU A 279 25.24 1.01 4.97
N ASP A 280 25.39 -0.27 5.29
CA ASP A 280 26.72 -0.86 5.59
C ASP A 280 27.73 -0.71 4.43
N SER A 281 27.20 -0.60 3.21
CA SER A 281 27.99 -0.30 1.99
C SER A 281 28.52 1.13 1.90
N GLY A 282 28.16 2.01 2.84
CA GLY A 282 28.50 3.44 2.85
C GLY A 282 27.55 4.29 1.98
N GLN A 283 26.60 3.71 1.30
CA GLN A 283 25.58 4.41 0.52
C GLN A 283 24.56 5.06 1.43
N LEU A 284 23.95 6.16 0.96
CA LEU A 284 22.86 6.85 1.64
C LEU A 284 21.55 6.62 0.90
N ILE A 285 20.49 6.32 1.63
CA ILE A 285 19.13 6.21 1.10
C ILE A 285 18.20 7.17 1.81
N TYR A 286 17.05 7.44 1.18
CA TYR A 286 16.01 8.33 1.69
C TYR A 286 14.69 7.59 1.81
N VAL A 287 14.12 7.55 3.01
CA VAL A 287 12.87 6.86 3.31
C VAL A 287 11.77 7.88 3.51
N HIS A 288 10.77 7.84 2.65
CA HIS A 288 9.66 8.78 2.59
C HIS A 288 8.42 8.21 3.28
N PHE A 289 7.81 9.01 4.14
CA PHE A 289 6.54 8.72 4.80
C PHE A 289 5.57 9.89 4.59
N PRO A 290 4.26 9.65 4.45
CA PRO A 290 3.27 10.73 4.50
C PRO A 290 3.37 11.48 5.85
N ARG A 291 3.03 12.78 5.85
CA ARG A 291 2.92 13.52 7.11
C ARG A 291 1.68 13.10 7.88
N GLU A 292 0.58 12.85 7.17
CA GLU A 292 -0.67 12.37 7.74
C GLU A 292 -0.58 10.87 8.05
N GLY A 293 -1.10 10.48 9.22
CA GLY A 293 -1.13 9.07 9.63
C GLY A 293 0.20 8.53 10.15
N PHE A 294 1.20 9.39 10.38
CA PHE A 294 2.50 9.01 10.94
C PHE A 294 2.92 9.92 12.10
N ASP A 295 3.38 9.28 13.17
CA ASP A 295 3.97 9.94 14.34
C ASP A 295 5.46 10.15 14.12
N LEU A 296 5.96 11.33 14.49
CA LEU A 296 7.38 11.70 14.49
C LEU A 296 7.79 12.00 15.92
N VAL A 297 8.85 11.31 16.40
CA VAL A 297 9.41 11.45 17.75
C VAL A 297 10.93 11.63 17.69
#